data_34884cc8247e85683d14556d8db5d83b
#
_entry.id   34884cc8247e85683d14556d8db5d83b
#
_cell.length_a   1.000
_cell.length_b   1.000
_cell.length_c   1.000
_cell.angle_alpha   90.00
_cell.angle_beta   90.00
_cell.angle_gamma   90.00
#
_symmetry.space_group_name_H-M   'P 1'
#
loop_
_entity.id
_entity.type
_entity.pdbx_description
1 polymer ?
#
loop_
_entity_poly.entity_id
_entity_poly.type
_entity_poly.pdbx_seq_one_letter_code
_entity_poly.pdbx_strand_id
1 'polypeptide(L)'
;FALVLGWSALISLLPIWKPIEPPKVDTTQTNGALAEQGLRMAIGGSLALAISYLAGFAKLGWATSAVGNVIRYDPQLSKKRAMARMIGTIAGAILAGISLAFITSPTIIVLLGGAFAVLNGLFKKTKLGMLPFFYTATILLLYTANDLSSGSENIWQRVVYNTIGVIVAIIVVVFPFPLLMKRVNPKTTIKETT
;
A
#
# COMPACT_ATOMS: atom_id res chain seq x y z
N PHE A 1 -14.24 -14.47 -7.36
CA PHE A 1 -14.16 -13.40 -8.38
C PHE A 1 -15.56 -12.80 -8.63
N ALA A 2 -16.60 -13.62 -8.83
CA ALA A 2 -17.99 -13.17 -9.08
C ALA A 2 -18.57 -12.34 -7.92
N LEU A 3 -18.26 -12.69 -6.66
CA LEU A 3 -18.70 -11.93 -5.48
C LEU A 3 -18.08 -10.54 -5.41
N VAL A 4 -16.80 -10.38 -5.79
CA VAL A 4 -16.12 -9.08 -5.82
C VAL A 4 -16.72 -8.17 -6.90
N LEU A 5 -17.04 -8.74 -8.08
CA LEU A 5 -17.72 -8.01 -9.15
C LEU A 5 -19.15 -7.66 -8.75
N GLY A 6 -19.88 -8.56 -8.08
CA GLY A 6 -21.21 -8.31 -7.55
C GLY A 6 -21.22 -7.18 -6.53
N TRP A 7 -20.26 -7.12 -5.62
CA TRP A 7 -20.13 -6.03 -4.64
C TRP A 7 -19.77 -4.69 -5.30
N SER A 8 -18.87 -4.67 -6.28
CA SER A 8 -18.55 -3.42 -6.98
C SER A 8 -19.74 -2.87 -7.77
N ALA A 9 -20.55 -3.75 -8.39
CA ALA A 9 -21.77 -3.37 -9.06
C ALA A 9 -22.84 -2.86 -8.08
N LEU A 10 -23.01 -3.53 -6.93
CA LEU A 10 -23.96 -3.12 -5.89
C LEU A 10 -23.60 -1.75 -5.29
N ILE A 11 -22.31 -1.51 -5.04
CA ILE A 11 -21.82 -0.24 -4.53
C ILE A 11 -21.99 0.89 -5.55
N SER A 12 -21.85 0.60 -6.86
CA SER A 12 -22.04 1.61 -7.91
C SER A 12 -23.51 2.05 -8.07
N LEU A 13 -24.45 1.26 -7.58
CA LEU A 13 -25.90 1.57 -7.59
C LEU A 13 -26.33 2.47 -6.41
N LEU A 14 -25.47 2.66 -5.40
CA LEU A 14 -25.80 3.52 -4.28
C LEU A 14 -25.71 5.01 -4.68
N PRO A 15 -26.79 5.81 -4.49
CA PRO A 15 -26.82 7.23 -4.89
C PRO A 15 -25.86 8.14 -4.11
N ILE A 16 -25.09 7.57 -3.18
CA ILE A 16 -24.07 8.25 -2.38
C ILE A 16 -22.77 8.46 -3.19
N TRP A 17 -22.65 7.83 -4.37
CA TRP A 17 -21.46 7.92 -5.21
C TRP A 17 -21.46 9.22 -6.03
N LYS A 18 -21.09 10.32 -5.40
CA LYS A 18 -20.63 11.47 -6.19
C LYS A 18 -19.37 11.02 -6.96
N PRO A 19 -19.29 11.29 -8.29
CA PRO A 19 -18.06 11.00 -9.03
C PRO A 19 -16.89 11.62 -8.24
N ILE A 20 -15.96 10.76 -7.84
CA ILE A 20 -14.73 11.24 -7.20
C ILE A 20 -14.00 12.00 -8.29
N GLU A 21 -13.95 13.32 -8.15
CA GLU A 21 -13.08 14.09 -9.02
C GLU A 21 -11.70 13.42 -8.99
N PRO A 22 -11.13 13.11 -10.16
CA PRO A 22 -9.80 12.53 -10.20
C PRO A 22 -8.87 13.45 -9.38
N PRO A 23 -7.97 12.88 -8.57
CA PRO A 23 -7.06 13.68 -7.77
C PRO A 23 -6.37 14.66 -8.74
N LYS A 24 -6.46 15.97 -8.45
CA LYS A 24 -5.76 16.99 -9.24
C LYS A 24 -4.31 16.54 -9.34
N VAL A 25 -3.89 16.22 -10.56
CA VAL A 25 -2.48 15.89 -10.82
C VAL A 25 -1.69 17.13 -10.43
N ASP A 26 -0.79 16.99 -9.49
CA ASP A 26 0.10 18.08 -9.10
C ASP A 26 1.09 18.31 -10.27
N THR A 27 0.71 19.21 -11.16
CA THR A 27 1.47 19.56 -12.36
C THR A 27 2.74 20.36 -12.02
N THR A 28 2.95 20.69 -10.75
CA THR A 28 4.17 21.39 -10.29
C THR A 28 5.38 20.46 -10.19
N GLN A 29 5.18 19.14 -10.30
CA GLN A 29 6.28 18.20 -10.24
C GLN A 29 7.07 18.21 -11.56
N THR A 30 8.37 18.45 -11.45
CA THR A 30 9.26 18.35 -12.61
C THR A 30 9.37 16.90 -13.09
N ASN A 31 9.53 16.70 -14.40
CA ASN A 31 9.75 15.37 -14.98
C ASN A 31 10.92 14.60 -14.30
N GLY A 32 11.92 15.34 -13.81
CA GLY A 32 13.04 14.78 -13.06
C GLY A 32 12.61 14.16 -11.72
N ALA A 33 11.73 14.81 -10.96
CA ALA A 33 11.23 14.30 -9.70
C ALA A 33 10.38 13.03 -9.87
N LEU A 34 9.57 13.00 -10.94
CA LEU A 34 8.79 11.81 -11.30
C LEU A 34 9.68 10.64 -11.73
N ALA A 35 10.71 10.90 -12.53
CA ALA A 35 11.68 9.88 -12.96
C ALA A 35 12.45 9.33 -11.76
N GLU A 36 12.88 10.17 -10.81
CA GLU A 36 13.52 9.74 -9.58
C GLU A 36 12.60 8.88 -8.73
N GLN A 37 11.37 9.29 -8.53
CA GLN A 37 10.39 8.48 -7.80
C GLN A 37 10.18 7.13 -8.47
N GLY A 38 10.03 7.10 -9.80
CA GLY A 38 9.89 5.88 -10.58
C GLY A 38 11.09 4.94 -10.42
N LEU A 39 12.31 5.49 -10.50
CA LEU A 39 13.55 4.73 -10.31
C LEU A 39 13.66 4.16 -8.88
N ARG A 40 13.36 4.96 -7.88
CA ARG A 40 13.32 4.51 -6.49
C ARG A 40 12.31 3.38 -6.27
N MET A 41 11.12 3.50 -6.87
CA MET A 41 10.08 2.46 -6.80
C MET A 41 10.52 1.18 -7.52
N ALA A 42 11.15 1.29 -8.68
CA ALA A 42 11.66 0.14 -9.43
C ALA A 42 12.75 -0.59 -8.64
N ILE A 43 13.77 0.12 -8.14
CA ILE A 43 14.85 -0.47 -7.35
C ILE A 43 14.31 -1.07 -6.05
N GLY A 44 13.52 -0.31 -5.30
CA GLY A 44 12.96 -0.77 -4.03
C GLY A 44 12.01 -1.96 -4.21
N GLY A 45 11.18 -1.93 -5.25
CA GLY A 45 10.29 -3.04 -5.59
C GLY A 45 11.05 -4.31 -5.96
N SER A 46 12.08 -4.19 -6.80
CA SER A 46 12.94 -5.32 -7.20
C SER A 46 13.71 -5.90 -6.01
N LEU A 47 14.26 -5.05 -5.13
CA LEU A 47 14.95 -5.51 -3.92
C LEU A 47 13.99 -6.22 -2.96
N ALA A 48 12.80 -5.66 -2.71
CA ALA A 48 11.81 -6.30 -1.86
C ALA A 48 11.33 -7.63 -2.43
N LEU A 49 11.19 -7.72 -3.75
CA LEU A 49 10.85 -8.95 -4.45
C LEU A 49 11.96 -9.99 -4.30
N ALA A 50 13.22 -9.60 -4.55
CA ALA A 50 14.37 -10.49 -4.44
C ALA A 50 14.56 -11.02 -3.01
N ILE A 51 14.48 -10.14 -2.00
CA ILE A 51 14.56 -10.53 -0.58
C ILE A 51 13.44 -11.53 -0.25
N SER A 52 12.22 -11.25 -0.69
CA SER A 52 11.06 -12.11 -0.42
C SER A 52 11.21 -13.47 -1.11
N TYR A 53 11.74 -13.51 -2.32
CA TYR A 53 11.99 -14.73 -3.06
C TYR A 53 13.08 -15.57 -2.39
N LEU A 54 14.23 -14.97 -2.04
CA LEU A 54 15.33 -15.65 -1.38
C LEU A 54 14.98 -16.17 0.02
N ALA A 55 14.06 -15.47 0.69
CA ALA A 55 13.53 -15.91 2.00
C ALA A 55 12.46 -17.03 1.88
N GLY A 56 12.14 -17.48 0.67
CA GLY A 56 11.15 -18.53 0.44
C GLY A 56 9.70 -18.11 0.70
N PHE A 57 9.40 -16.83 0.58
CA PHE A 57 8.09 -16.29 0.90
C PHE A 57 7.04 -16.58 -0.19
N ALA A 58 5.90 -17.14 0.19
CA ALA A 58 4.84 -17.52 -0.75
C ALA A 58 4.11 -16.30 -1.40
N LYS A 59 4.06 -15.15 -0.71
CA LYS A 59 3.27 -13.98 -1.15
C LYS A 59 4.17 -12.79 -1.50
N LEU A 60 5.01 -12.96 -2.51
CA LEU A 60 6.05 -12.01 -2.94
C LEU A 60 5.53 -10.57 -3.16
N GLY A 61 4.30 -10.41 -3.68
CA GLY A 61 3.70 -9.10 -3.94
C GLY A 61 3.40 -8.25 -2.70
N TRP A 62 3.38 -8.84 -1.50
CA TRP A 62 3.04 -8.08 -0.29
C TRP A 62 4.14 -7.11 0.12
N ALA A 63 5.41 -7.51 0.07
CA ALA A 63 6.54 -6.63 0.36
C ALA A 63 6.69 -5.55 -0.72
N THR A 64 6.59 -5.92 -1.99
CA THR A 64 6.64 -4.97 -3.13
C THR A 64 5.52 -3.93 -3.06
N SER A 65 4.31 -4.35 -2.71
CA SER A 65 3.16 -3.45 -2.48
C SER A 65 3.43 -2.45 -1.34
N ALA A 66 4.17 -2.87 -0.29
CA ALA A 66 4.55 -1.96 0.78
C ALA A 66 5.51 -0.88 0.28
N VAL A 67 6.50 -1.23 -0.53
CA VAL A 67 7.43 -0.28 -1.17
C VAL A 67 6.67 0.78 -1.99
N GLY A 68 5.81 0.35 -2.91
CA GLY A 68 5.05 1.26 -3.77
C GLY A 68 4.12 2.22 -3.02
N ASN A 69 3.63 1.79 -1.86
CA ASN A 69 2.78 2.64 -1.01
C ASN A 69 3.56 3.63 -0.15
N VAL A 70 4.84 3.39 0.15
CA VAL A 70 5.69 4.22 0.99
C VAL A 70 6.45 5.27 0.19
N ILE A 71 7.08 4.88 -0.92
CA ILE A 71 7.94 5.77 -1.68
C ILE A 71 7.14 6.93 -2.31
N ARG A 72 7.61 8.14 -2.05
CA ARG A 72 7.13 9.39 -2.65
C ARG A 72 8.34 10.23 -3.06
N TYR A 73 8.11 11.25 -3.89
CA TYR A 73 9.14 12.20 -4.30
C TYR A 73 9.74 12.94 -3.08
N ASP A 74 8.91 13.26 -2.09
CA ASP A 74 9.33 13.90 -0.85
C ASP A 74 9.76 12.85 0.21
N PRO A 75 11.03 12.86 0.68
CA PRO A 75 11.51 11.94 1.69
C PRO A 75 10.75 12.04 3.03
N GLN A 76 10.30 13.24 3.42
CA GLN A 76 9.54 13.42 4.66
C GLN A 76 8.16 12.79 4.56
N LEU A 77 7.51 12.94 3.40
CA LEU A 77 6.24 12.28 3.13
C LEU A 77 6.39 10.76 3.09
N SER A 78 7.49 10.25 2.54
CA SER A 78 7.82 8.81 2.55
C SER A 78 7.96 8.27 3.96
N LYS A 79 8.68 8.97 4.85
CA LYS A 79 8.80 8.60 6.28
C LYS A 79 7.44 8.57 6.98
N LYS A 80 6.62 9.62 6.79
CA LYS A 80 5.25 9.66 7.33
C LYS A 80 4.41 8.47 6.88
N ARG A 81 4.49 8.12 5.59
CA ARG A 81 3.76 6.98 5.02
C ARG A 81 4.31 5.64 5.52
N ALA A 82 5.62 5.52 5.73
CA ALA A 82 6.23 4.34 6.33
C ALA A 82 5.67 4.08 7.73
N MET A 83 5.66 5.10 8.61
CA MET A 83 5.09 5.00 9.95
C MET A 83 3.59 4.66 9.92
N ALA A 84 2.81 5.40 9.10
CA ALA A 84 1.38 5.14 8.96
C ALA A 84 1.12 3.70 8.47
N ARG A 85 1.93 3.20 7.56
CA ARG A 85 1.80 1.85 7.03
C ARG A 85 2.12 0.79 8.09
N MET A 86 3.18 0.97 8.88
CA MET A 86 3.52 0.06 9.98
C MET A 86 2.40 0.00 11.01
N ILE A 87 2.00 1.15 11.54
CA ILE A 87 0.93 1.24 12.55
C ILE A 87 -0.38 0.66 12.01
N GLY A 88 -0.77 1.06 10.81
CA GLY A 88 -2.02 0.59 10.19
C GLY A 88 -2.01 -0.92 9.89
N THR A 89 -0.86 -1.47 9.48
CA THR A 89 -0.74 -2.92 9.24
C THR A 89 -0.85 -3.71 10.54
N ILE A 90 -0.16 -3.29 11.61
CA ILE A 90 -0.23 -3.95 12.92
C ILE A 90 -1.66 -3.88 13.48
N ALA A 91 -2.26 -2.69 13.48
CA ALA A 91 -3.62 -2.52 13.98
C ALA A 91 -4.65 -3.32 13.14
N GLY A 92 -4.50 -3.34 11.81
CA GLY A 92 -5.36 -4.13 10.93
C GLY A 92 -5.16 -5.64 11.11
N ALA A 93 -3.94 -6.08 11.39
CA ALA A 93 -3.63 -7.47 11.71
C ALA A 93 -4.28 -7.90 13.03
N ILE A 94 -4.22 -7.04 14.06
CA ILE A 94 -4.91 -7.29 15.35
C ILE A 94 -6.42 -7.37 15.13
N LEU A 95 -7.01 -6.44 14.37
CA LEU A 95 -8.44 -6.46 14.07
C LEU A 95 -8.86 -7.74 13.34
N ALA A 96 -8.09 -8.17 12.35
CA ALA A 96 -8.33 -9.43 11.65
C ALA A 96 -8.20 -10.63 12.59
N GLY A 97 -7.17 -10.66 13.44
CA GLY A 97 -6.96 -11.71 14.42
C GLY A 97 -8.11 -11.86 15.41
N ILE A 98 -8.58 -10.73 15.97
CA ILE A 98 -9.75 -10.70 16.84
C ILE A 98 -10.98 -11.23 16.09
N SER A 99 -11.21 -10.78 14.86
CA SER A 99 -12.35 -11.23 14.05
C SER A 99 -12.33 -12.75 13.84
N LEU A 100 -11.16 -13.30 13.51
CA LEU A 100 -10.99 -14.73 13.26
C LEU A 100 -11.07 -15.59 14.53
N ALA A 101 -10.78 -15.02 15.71
CA ALA A 101 -10.94 -15.72 16.97
C ALA A 101 -12.42 -15.99 17.33
N PHE A 102 -13.33 -15.14 16.87
CA PHE A 102 -14.76 -15.25 17.18
C PHE A 102 -15.62 -15.77 16.03
N ILE A 103 -15.11 -15.70 14.79
CA ILE A 103 -15.88 -16.03 13.58
C ILE A 103 -15.22 -17.19 12.84
N THR A 104 -15.92 -18.32 12.80
CA THR A 104 -15.46 -19.54 12.12
C THR A 104 -16.19 -19.81 10.80
N SER A 105 -17.25 -19.04 10.49
CA SER A 105 -17.98 -19.18 9.23
C SER A 105 -17.30 -18.43 8.10
N PRO A 106 -16.85 -19.10 7.01
CA PRO A 106 -16.23 -18.43 5.85
C PRO A 106 -17.09 -17.35 5.25
N THR A 107 -18.40 -17.57 5.18
CA THR A 107 -19.35 -16.59 4.62
C THR A 107 -19.38 -15.30 5.44
N ILE A 108 -19.41 -15.41 6.77
CA ILE A 108 -19.39 -14.22 7.65
C ILE A 108 -18.05 -13.49 7.54
N ILE A 109 -16.94 -14.22 7.42
CA ILE A 109 -15.61 -13.65 7.24
C ILE A 109 -15.54 -12.83 5.94
N VAL A 110 -16.08 -13.35 4.84
CA VAL A 110 -16.14 -12.63 3.55
C VAL A 110 -17.00 -11.37 3.65
N LEU A 111 -18.16 -11.47 4.29
CA LEU A 111 -19.05 -10.31 4.50
C LEU A 111 -18.38 -9.24 5.35
N LEU A 112 -17.71 -9.63 6.43
CA LEU A 112 -16.96 -8.72 7.29
C LEU A 112 -15.78 -8.07 6.54
N GLY A 113 -15.04 -8.85 5.75
CA GLY A 113 -14.00 -8.34 4.87
C GLY A 113 -14.52 -7.30 3.87
N GLY A 114 -15.70 -7.57 3.29
CA GLY A 114 -16.42 -6.62 2.43
C GLY A 114 -16.80 -5.32 3.18
N ALA A 115 -17.33 -5.44 4.41
CA ALA A 115 -17.65 -4.29 5.25
C ALA A 115 -16.41 -3.43 5.54
N PHE A 116 -15.28 -4.05 5.87
CA PHE A 116 -14.01 -3.32 6.07
C PHE A 116 -13.49 -2.67 4.78
N ALA A 117 -13.72 -3.27 3.62
CA ALA A 117 -13.39 -2.64 2.34
C ALA A 117 -14.21 -1.36 2.11
N VAL A 118 -15.51 -1.38 2.42
CA VAL A 118 -16.38 -0.19 2.38
C VAL A 118 -15.89 0.87 3.36
N LEU A 119 -15.62 0.51 4.61
CA LEU A 119 -15.07 1.43 5.61
C LEU A 119 -13.73 2.04 5.14
N ASN A 120 -12.84 1.24 4.55
CA ASN A 120 -11.60 1.75 3.98
C ASN A 120 -11.85 2.82 2.91
N GLY A 121 -12.87 2.62 2.06
CA GLY A 121 -13.30 3.61 1.07
C GLY A 121 -13.83 4.90 1.69
N LEU A 122 -14.71 4.78 2.68
CA LEU A 122 -15.33 5.92 3.37
C LEU A 122 -14.29 6.77 4.12
N PHE A 123 -13.34 6.13 4.79
CA PHE A 123 -12.31 6.83 5.57
C PHE A 123 -11.10 7.30 4.73
N LYS A 124 -11.04 6.98 3.45
CA LYS A 124 -9.90 7.31 2.57
C LYS A 124 -9.52 8.80 2.55
N LYS A 125 -10.52 9.69 2.67
CA LYS A 125 -10.32 11.15 2.69
C LYS A 125 -10.01 11.72 4.07
N THR A 126 -10.01 10.91 5.12
CA THR A 126 -9.74 11.33 6.50
C THR A 126 -8.28 11.10 6.88
N LYS A 127 -7.85 11.62 8.04
CA LYS A 127 -6.53 11.32 8.62
C LYS A 127 -6.33 9.80 8.84
N LEU A 128 -7.41 9.07 9.17
CA LEU A 128 -7.40 7.61 9.30
C LEU A 128 -7.18 6.90 7.97
N GLY A 129 -7.56 7.48 6.84
CA GLY A 129 -7.32 6.92 5.50
C GLY A 129 -5.86 6.86 5.09
N MET A 130 -4.94 7.53 5.81
CA MET A 130 -3.50 7.33 5.65
C MET A 130 -3.03 5.99 6.23
N LEU A 131 -3.77 5.42 7.19
CA LEU A 131 -3.46 4.14 7.82
C LEU A 131 -4.07 3.02 6.99
N PRO A 132 -3.32 2.01 6.54
CA PRO A 132 -3.86 0.86 5.82
C PRO A 132 -4.56 -0.14 6.76
N PHE A 133 -5.26 0.35 7.77
CA PHE A 133 -5.89 -0.42 8.83
C PHE A 133 -7.00 -1.34 8.29
N PHE A 134 -8.06 -0.74 7.76
CA PHE A 134 -9.16 -1.52 7.18
C PHE A 134 -8.72 -2.32 5.95
N TYR A 135 -7.84 -1.77 5.13
CA TYR A 135 -7.28 -2.47 3.97
C TYR A 135 -6.54 -3.76 4.38
N THR A 136 -5.73 -3.69 5.44
CA THR A 136 -5.01 -4.86 5.94
C THR A 136 -5.97 -5.90 6.51
N ALA A 137 -6.95 -5.48 7.33
CA ALA A 137 -7.97 -6.38 7.86
C ALA A 137 -8.78 -7.06 6.74
N THR A 138 -9.22 -6.28 5.73
CA THR A 138 -9.92 -6.83 4.54
C THR A 138 -9.11 -7.92 3.86
N ILE A 139 -7.85 -7.65 3.53
CA ILE A 139 -7.01 -8.62 2.83
C ILE A 139 -6.83 -9.90 3.66
N LEU A 140 -6.53 -9.76 4.96
CA LEU A 140 -6.32 -10.91 5.83
C LEU A 140 -7.57 -11.78 5.95
N LEU A 141 -8.74 -11.17 6.13
CA LEU A 141 -10.00 -11.91 6.20
C LEU A 141 -10.31 -12.64 4.91
N LEU A 142 -10.16 -11.96 3.75
CA LEU A 142 -10.44 -12.58 2.45
C LEU A 142 -9.47 -13.72 2.11
N TYR A 143 -8.19 -13.59 2.46
CA TYR A 143 -7.23 -14.70 2.29
C TYR A 143 -7.54 -15.88 3.19
N THR A 144 -7.93 -15.63 4.44
CA THR A 144 -8.22 -16.67 5.42
C THR A 144 -9.57 -17.33 5.17
N ALA A 145 -10.52 -16.66 4.52
CA ALA A 145 -11.83 -17.25 4.22
C ALA A 145 -11.75 -18.50 3.33
N ASN A 146 -10.69 -18.63 2.50
CA ASN A 146 -10.46 -19.81 1.67
C ASN A 146 -9.87 -20.99 2.46
N ASP A 147 -9.11 -20.69 3.52
CA ASP A 147 -8.50 -21.67 4.39
C ASP A 147 -8.34 -21.08 5.80
N LEU A 148 -9.27 -21.47 6.68
CA LEU A 148 -9.32 -20.95 8.06
C LEU A 148 -8.11 -21.37 8.89
N SER A 149 -7.49 -22.49 8.57
CA SER A 149 -6.31 -22.99 9.28
C SER A 149 -5.09 -22.09 9.08
N SER A 150 -5.02 -21.37 7.96
CA SER A 150 -3.92 -20.48 7.60
C SER A 150 -4.02 -19.06 8.22
N GLY A 151 -5.05 -18.81 9.05
CA GLY A 151 -5.33 -17.46 9.55
C GLY A 151 -4.17 -16.82 10.32
N SER A 152 -3.61 -17.53 11.28
CA SER A 152 -2.47 -17.04 12.08
C SER A 152 -1.22 -16.83 11.23
N GLU A 153 -0.94 -17.74 10.30
CA GLU A 153 0.17 -17.64 9.37
C GLU A 153 0.02 -16.42 8.43
N ASN A 154 -1.16 -16.22 7.86
CA ASN A 154 -1.46 -15.07 7.02
C ASN A 154 -1.24 -13.74 7.75
N ILE A 155 -1.66 -13.66 9.02
CA ILE A 155 -1.48 -12.48 9.87
C ILE A 155 0.01 -12.20 10.08
N TRP A 156 0.77 -13.21 10.50
CA TRP A 156 2.21 -13.09 10.73
C TRP A 156 2.95 -12.70 9.44
N GLN A 157 2.72 -13.44 8.36
CA GLN A 157 3.31 -13.15 7.07
C GLN A 157 3.03 -11.71 6.62
N ARG A 158 1.80 -11.21 6.81
CA ARG A 158 1.43 -9.83 6.42
C ARG A 158 2.26 -8.80 7.17
N VAL A 159 2.47 -8.98 8.46
CA VAL A 159 3.30 -8.07 9.28
C VAL A 159 4.75 -8.14 8.82
N VAL A 160 5.32 -9.32 8.66
CA VAL A 160 6.72 -9.51 8.25
C VAL A 160 6.98 -8.92 6.87
N TYR A 161 6.18 -9.28 5.87
CA TYR A 161 6.39 -8.78 4.49
C TYR A 161 6.21 -7.27 4.39
N ASN A 162 5.24 -6.72 5.12
CA ASN A 162 5.06 -5.28 5.17
C ASN A 162 6.26 -4.59 5.82
N THR A 163 6.81 -5.16 6.89
CA THR A 163 8.00 -4.63 7.57
C THR A 163 9.21 -4.64 6.64
N ILE A 164 9.47 -5.74 5.93
CA ILE A 164 10.56 -5.82 4.94
C ILE A 164 10.38 -4.76 3.87
N GLY A 165 9.18 -4.65 3.28
CA GLY A 165 8.91 -3.65 2.25
C GLY A 165 9.09 -2.21 2.73
N VAL A 166 8.69 -1.91 3.97
CA VAL A 166 8.88 -0.58 4.59
C VAL A 166 10.36 -0.30 4.84
N ILE A 167 11.13 -1.26 5.36
CA ILE A 167 12.58 -1.11 5.58
C ILE A 167 13.28 -0.85 4.26
N VAL A 168 13.02 -1.65 3.23
CA VAL A 168 13.59 -1.47 1.89
C VAL A 168 13.23 -0.10 1.34
N ALA A 169 11.97 0.33 1.48
CA ALA A 169 11.54 1.64 1.01
C ALA A 169 12.29 2.79 1.71
N ILE A 170 12.49 2.70 3.03
CA ILE A 170 13.24 3.70 3.78
C ILE A 170 14.70 3.75 3.33
N ILE A 171 15.35 2.59 3.18
CA ILE A 171 16.75 2.51 2.72
C ILE A 171 16.87 3.19 1.35
N VAL A 172 15.99 2.87 0.40
CA VAL A 172 16.01 3.45 -0.94
C VAL A 172 15.73 4.95 -0.93
N VAL A 173 14.85 5.44 -0.04
CA VAL A 173 14.54 6.87 0.09
C VAL A 173 15.70 7.66 0.69
N VAL A 174 16.40 7.07 1.67
CA VAL A 174 17.54 7.72 2.34
C VAL A 174 18.79 7.69 1.47
N PHE A 175 18.92 6.68 0.60
CA PHE A 175 20.08 6.55 -0.27
C PHE A 175 20.17 7.75 -1.23
N PRO A 176 21.31 8.48 -1.24
CA PRO A 176 21.47 9.62 -2.11
C PRO A 176 21.60 9.15 -3.57
N PHE A 177 20.56 9.36 -4.36
CA PHE A 177 20.59 9.16 -5.82
C PHE A 177 21.05 10.38 -6.65
N PRO A 178 21.63 11.47 -6.06
CA PRO A 178 21.96 12.69 -6.79
C PRO A 178 23.00 12.49 -7.91
N LEU A 179 23.78 11.41 -7.85
CA LEU A 179 24.81 11.14 -8.86
C LEU A 179 24.24 10.69 -10.22
N LEU A 180 23.09 10.00 -10.22
CA LEU A 180 22.38 9.61 -11.45
C LEU A 180 21.60 10.78 -12.04
N MET A 181 21.06 11.66 -11.19
CA MET A 181 20.22 12.78 -11.60
C MET A 181 20.99 13.91 -12.30
N LYS A 182 22.26 14.15 -11.94
CA LYS A 182 23.10 15.14 -12.68
C LYS A 182 23.32 14.77 -14.16
N ARG A 183 23.22 13.47 -14.50
CA ARG A 183 23.36 13.00 -15.89
C ARG A 183 22.04 13.07 -16.68
N VAL A 184 20.90 13.00 -16.01
CA VAL A 184 19.57 12.99 -16.66
C VAL A 184 19.05 14.42 -16.90
N ASN A 185 19.59 15.43 -16.20
CA ASN A 185 19.17 16.81 -16.36
C ASN A 185 20.37 17.71 -16.74
N PRO A 186 20.88 17.63 -18.00
CA PRO A 186 21.80 18.63 -18.49
C PRO A 186 21.03 19.90 -18.83
N LYS A 187 21.07 20.88 -17.91
CA LYS A 187 20.80 22.30 -18.16
C LYS A 187 19.34 22.69 -18.48
N THR A 188 18.60 23.05 -17.47
CA THR A 188 17.78 24.26 -17.57
C THR A 188 18.53 25.38 -16.84
N THR A 189 19.58 25.89 -17.46
CA THR A 189 20.05 27.22 -17.14
C THR A 189 19.03 28.16 -17.79
N ILE A 190 18.02 28.56 -17.02
CA ILE A 190 17.21 29.71 -17.36
C ILE A 190 18.19 30.88 -17.34
N LYS A 191 18.59 31.37 -18.51
CA LYS A 191 19.15 32.69 -18.65
C LYS A 191 18.02 33.63 -18.23
N GLU A 192 18.14 34.20 -17.04
CA GLU A 192 17.52 35.48 -16.74
C GLU A 192 18.14 36.49 -17.69
N THR A 193 17.43 36.80 -18.74
CA THR A 193 17.69 37.99 -19.57
C THR A 193 16.97 39.15 -18.91
N THR A 194 17.74 40.01 -18.28
CA THR A 194 17.45 41.40 -17.94
C THR A 194 16.67 42.14 -19.03
#